data_3b5140e26d8a5634b60e807da4677fa7
#
_entry.id   3b5140e26d8a5634b60e807da4677fa7
#
_cell.length_a   1.000
_cell.length_b   1.000
_cell.length_c   1.000
_cell.angle_alpha   90.00
_cell.angle_beta   90.00
_cell.angle_gamma   90.00
#
_symmetry.space_group_name_H-M   'P 1'
#
loop_
_entity.id
_entity.type
_entity.pdbx_description
1 polymer ?
#
loop_
_entity_poly.entity_id
_entity_poly.type
_entity_poly.pdbx_seq_one_letter_code
_entity_poly.pdbx_strand_id
1 'polypeptide(L)'
;PQHRWARGGGRRAAAVVAGAWPALHACLRIARSFCRRAARRIVDGVGDASRRRRRAPHHGTTQALAKTDEVFAPAPGSLAGRTVLITGANSGLGLESAARLAAAGADVVATARTDAKAQQAVNEIEKRTGRKVSGVALDLADLKSVKSLPSRLPKSVSKIDVLMENAGVMAIPERLTTKDGFERQIGVNHLGHYALVASLLPLLEKSSAFRIVAVSSDANKIVDQKAIAQALDANLEPPYGAWTNYGLSKVFNVLFVEELRRRLPSKGTAVAV
;
A
#
# COMPACT_ATOMS: atom_id res chain seq x y z
N PRO A 1 39.09 -9.09 2.33
CA PRO A 1 38.27 -8.43 1.36
C PRO A 1 36.82 -8.96 1.39
N GLN A 2 36.17 -8.88 2.54
CA GLN A 2 34.77 -9.31 2.74
C GLN A 2 34.07 -8.34 3.67
N HIS A 3 33.78 -7.11 3.30
CA HIS A 3 32.91 -6.24 4.09
C HIS A 3 32.46 -4.96 3.34
N ARG A 4 32.25 -5.01 2.03
CA ARG A 4 31.88 -3.80 1.26
C ARG A 4 30.46 -3.78 0.68
N TRP A 5 29.61 -4.79 0.89
CA TRP A 5 28.28 -4.88 0.26
C TRP A 5 27.07 -4.53 1.16
N ALA A 6 27.26 -4.45 2.48
CA ALA A 6 26.14 -4.27 3.42
C ALA A 6 25.61 -2.82 3.57
N ARG A 7 26.31 -1.80 3.04
CA ARG A 7 25.90 -0.38 3.24
C ARG A 7 25.25 0.28 2.02
N GLY A 8 25.04 -0.42 0.93
CA GLY A 8 24.53 0.18 -0.32
C GLY A 8 23.03 -0.05 -0.62
N GLY A 9 22.42 -1.06 -0.02
CA GLY A 9 21.04 -1.48 -0.37
C GLY A 9 19.97 -0.49 0.05
N GLY A 10 19.98 -0.06 1.30
CA GLY A 10 18.96 0.87 1.82
C GLY A 10 19.01 2.24 1.17
N ARG A 11 20.20 2.78 0.93
CA ARG A 11 20.33 4.06 0.21
C ARG A 11 19.91 4.01 -1.24
N ARG A 12 20.07 2.87 -1.93
CA ARG A 12 19.59 2.72 -3.32
C ARG A 12 18.08 2.58 -3.41
N ALA A 13 17.43 1.91 -2.44
CA ALA A 13 15.98 1.84 -2.36
C ALA A 13 15.38 3.22 -2.05
N ALA A 14 15.93 3.92 -1.06
CA ALA A 14 15.54 5.29 -0.72
C ALA A 14 15.79 6.27 -1.88
N ALA A 15 16.92 6.19 -2.56
CA ALA A 15 17.22 7.05 -3.71
C ALA A 15 16.32 6.80 -4.92
N VAL A 16 15.93 5.56 -5.19
CA VAL A 16 15.00 5.21 -6.28
C VAL A 16 13.59 5.67 -5.99
N VAL A 17 13.17 5.64 -4.73
CA VAL A 17 11.84 6.07 -4.30
C VAL A 17 11.84 7.57 -3.96
N ALA A 18 12.87 8.12 -3.30
CA ALA A 18 12.98 9.53 -2.91
C ALA A 18 13.44 10.47 -4.04
N GLY A 19 14.23 10.00 -5.01
CA GLY A 19 14.62 10.78 -6.20
C GLY A 19 13.46 11.10 -7.17
N ALA A 20 12.25 10.66 -6.83
CA ALA A 20 11.05 10.86 -7.64
C ALA A 20 10.41 12.26 -7.53
N TRP A 21 10.89 13.10 -6.63
CA TRP A 21 10.20 14.36 -6.31
C TRP A 21 10.58 15.63 -7.09
N PRO A 22 11.61 15.73 -7.92
CA PRO A 22 11.85 16.97 -8.65
C PRO A 22 10.85 17.28 -9.76
N ALA A 23 10.04 16.30 -10.21
CA ALA A 23 8.98 16.55 -11.18
C ALA A 23 7.88 15.48 -11.10
N LEU A 24 6.62 15.88 -11.22
CA LEU A 24 5.44 15.02 -11.33
C LEU A 24 5.63 13.89 -12.35
N HIS A 25 6.29 14.19 -13.47
CA HIS A 25 6.66 13.25 -14.53
C HIS A 25 7.74 12.20 -14.11
N ALA A 26 8.55 12.52 -13.10
CA ALA A 26 9.52 11.56 -12.59
C ALA A 26 8.86 10.48 -11.71
N CYS A 27 7.89 10.85 -10.88
CA CYS A 27 7.08 9.90 -10.10
C CYS A 27 6.34 8.92 -11.01
N LEU A 28 5.73 9.43 -12.09
CA LEU A 28 5.09 8.62 -13.12
C LEU A 28 6.07 7.70 -13.84
N ARG A 29 7.22 8.22 -14.27
CA ARG A 29 8.23 7.39 -14.95
C ARG A 29 8.73 6.27 -14.06
N ILE A 30 8.88 6.52 -12.76
CA ILE A 30 9.34 5.51 -11.80
C ILE A 30 8.23 4.50 -11.51
N ALA A 31 7.01 4.92 -11.23
CA ALA A 31 5.87 4.03 -11.06
C ALA A 31 5.64 3.16 -12.31
N ARG A 32 5.69 3.77 -13.51
CA ARG A 32 5.62 3.07 -14.80
C ARG A 32 6.74 2.08 -14.99
N SER A 33 7.97 2.49 -14.70
CA SER A 33 9.16 1.62 -14.78
C SER A 33 9.07 0.46 -13.80
N PHE A 34 8.46 0.69 -12.63
CA PHE A 34 8.17 -0.30 -11.62
C PHE A 34 7.14 -1.32 -12.12
N CYS A 35 5.97 -0.85 -12.54
CA CYS A 35 4.90 -1.71 -13.06
C CYS A 35 5.33 -2.46 -14.33
N ARG A 36 6.02 -1.79 -15.28
CA ARG A 36 6.54 -2.45 -16.50
C ARG A 36 7.54 -3.55 -16.20
N ARG A 37 8.45 -3.36 -15.25
CA ARG A 37 9.41 -4.41 -14.88
C ARG A 37 8.73 -5.59 -14.19
N ALA A 38 7.78 -5.34 -13.31
CA ALA A 38 7.00 -6.38 -12.65
C ALA A 38 6.14 -7.14 -13.67
N ALA A 39 5.41 -6.44 -14.54
CA ALA A 39 4.57 -7.05 -15.57
C ALA A 39 5.37 -7.87 -16.59
N ARG A 40 6.49 -7.35 -17.11
CA ARG A 40 7.37 -8.12 -18.04
C ARG A 40 7.83 -9.43 -17.42
N ARG A 41 8.24 -9.43 -16.16
CA ARG A 41 8.69 -10.65 -15.47
C ARG A 41 7.57 -11.67 -15.26
N ILE A 42 6.32 -11.21 -15.07
CA ILE A 42 5.17 -12.12 -15.00
C ILE A 42 4.89 -12.71 -16.37
N VAL A 43 4.94 -11.92 -17.44
CA VAL A 43 4.76 -12.38 -18.82
C VAL A 43 5.90 -13.32 -19.24
N ASP A 44 7.16 -12.95 -18.98
CA ASP A 44 8.33 -13.76 -19.31
C ASP A 44 8.39 -15.04 -18.46
N GLY A 45 7.96 -14.99 -17.19
CA GLY A 45 7.91 -16.15 -16.29
C GLY A 45 6.85 -17.19 -16.65
N VAL A 46 5.74 -16.80 -17.28
CA VAL A 46 4.70 -17.72 -17.77
C VAL A 46 5.21 -18.53 -18.99
N GLY A 47 6.10 -17.98 -19.82
CA GLY A 47 6.70 -18.69 -20.95
C GLY A 47 7.68 -19.81 -20.55
N ASP A 48 8.34 -19.71 -19.39
CA ASP A 48 9.33 -20.68 -18.90
C ASP A 48 8.72 -21.75 -17.97
N ALA A 49 7.56 -21.52 -17.40
CA ALA A 49 6.87 -22.47 -16.49
C ALA A 49 6.41 -23.75 -17.20
N SER A 50 6.29 -23.74 -18.55
CA SER A 50 5.96 -24.95 -19.33
C SER A 50 7.13 -25.95 -19.44
N ARG A 51 8.35 -25.55 -19.11
CA ARG A 51 9.56 -26.40 -19.25
C ARG A 51 10.19 -26.86 -17.94
N ARG A 52 9.77 -26.39 -16.78
CA ARG A 52 10.35 -26.78 -15.47
C ARG A 52 9.30 -27.27 -14.46
N ARG A 53 8.52 -28.30 -14.81
CA ARG A 53 7.87 -29.14 -13.80
C ARG A 53 8.88 -30.16 -13.26
N ARG A 54 9.80 -29.74 -12.39
CA ARG A 54 10.41 -30.62 -11.40
C ARG A 54 10.09 -30.05 -10.00
N ARG A 55 9.38 -30.86 -9.27
CA ARG A 55 8.82 -30.64 -7.93
C ARG A 55 9.91 -30.15 -6.95
N ALA A 56 9.68 -28.99 -6.33
CA ALA A 56 10.15 -28.76 -4.97
C ALA A 56 8.93 -28.93 -4.03
N PRO A 57 9.06 -29.62 -2.90
CA PRO A 57 7.94 -29.83 -1.99
C PRO A 57 7.67 -28.52 -1.26
N HIS A 58 6.57 -27.86 -1.59
CA HIS A 58 5.98 -26.85 -0.73
C HIS A 58 5.30 -27.59 0.44
N HIS A 59 6.04 -27.83 1.52
CA HIS A 59 5.44 -28.05 2.85
C HIS A 59 4.97 -26.69 3.39
N GLY A 60 3.91 -26.18 2.84
CA GLY A 60 3.04 -25.20 3.44
C GLY A 60 1.71 -25.88 3.61
N THR A 61 1.44 -26.42 4.80
CA THR A 61 0.10 -26.83 5.20
C THR A 61 -0.79 -25.60 5.03
N THR A 62 -1.55 -25.58 3.94
CA THR A 62 -2.81 -24.85 3.87
C THR A 62 -3.69 -25.51 4.92
N GLN A 63 -3.59 -25.09 6.17
CA GLN A 63 -4.68 -25.26 7.10
C GLN A 63 -5.86 -24.59 6.43
N ALA A 64 -6.82 -25.39 5.96
CA ALA A 64 -8.13 -24.91 5.63
C ALA A 64 -8.55 -24.07 6.84
N LEU A 65 -8.73 -22.76 6.62
CA LEU A 65 -9.36 -21.91 7.61
C LEU A 65 -10.71 -22.57 7.88
N ALA A 66 -10.80 -23.24 9.02
CA ALA A 66 -12.07 -23.70 9.52
C ALA A 66 -13.00 -22.50 9.43
N LYS A 67 -14.23 -22.69 8.94
CA LYS A 67 -15.30 -21.73 9.05
C LYS A 67 -15.58 -21.53 10.54
N THR A 68 -14.76 -20.73 11.18
CA THR A 68 -15.08 -20.17 12.49
C THR A 68 -15.71 -18.82 12.20
N ASP A 69 -16.95 -18.66 12.63
CA ASP A 69 -17.62 -17.33 12.69
C ASP A 69 -16.84 -16.38 13.63
N GLU A 70 -15.76 -16.81 14.17
CA GLU A 70 -14.87 -16.09 15.05
C GLU A 70 -13.93 -15.20 14.23
N VAL A 71 -14.27 -13.94 14.16
CA VAL A 71 -13.44 -12.94 13.48
C VAL A 71 -12.15 -12.77 14.26
N PHE A 72 -11.01 -13.08 13.63
CA PHE A 72 -9.69 -12.94 14.25
C PHE A 72 -9.49 -11.57 14.88
N ALA A 73 -9.14 -11.53 16.15
CA ALA A 73 -8.73 -10.33 16.87
C ALA A 73 -7.35 -10.58 17.51
N PRO A 74 -6.38 -9.68 17.32
CA PRO A 74 -5.10 -9.79 18.00
C PRO A 74 -5.29 -9.72 19.51
N ALA A 75 -4.50 -10.48 20.27
CA ALA A 75 -4.60 -10.47 21.73
C ALA A 75 -4.33 -9.06 22.31
N PRO A 76 -5.03 -8.66 23.38
CA PRO A 76 -4.78 -7.38 24.04
C PRO A 76 -3.31 -7.23 24.42
N GLY A 77 -2.72 -6.06 24.13
CA GLY A 77 -1.31 -5.76 24.42
C GLY A 77 -0.29 -6.36 23.46
N SER A 78 -0.70 -7.26 22.52
CA SER A 78 0.22 -7.90 21.58
C SER A 78 0.91 -6.93 20.61
N LEU A 79 0.36 -5.74 20.44
CA LEU A 79 0.89 -4.69 19.56
C LEU A 79 1.41 -3.46 20.32
N ALA A 80 1.66 -3.58 21.63
CA ALA A 80 2.21 -2.48 22.42
C ALA A 80 3.53 -1.98 21.83
N GLY A 81 3.69 -0.64 21.70
CA GLY A 81 4.87 0.00 21.10
C GLY A 81 5.01 -0.14 19.57
N ARG A 82 3.96 -0.64 18.90
CA ARG A 82 3.88 -0.66 17.44
C ARG A 82 3.06 0.52 16.93
N THR A 83 3.65 1.32 16.05
CA THR A 83 2.94 2.41 15.36
C THR A 83 2.37 1.90 14.04
N VAL A 84 1.06 2.05 13.86
CA VAL A 84 0.32 1.61 12.66
C VAL A 84 -0.36 2.81 12.00
N LEU A 85 -0.03 3.10 10.76
CA LEU A 85 -0.72 4.11 9.96
C LEU A 85 -1.66 3.41 8.97
N ILE A 86 -2.94 3.84 8.96
CA ILE A 86 -3.98 3.25 8.13
C ILE A 86 -4.61 4.33 7.26
N THR A 87 -4.64 4.10 5.94
CA THR A 87 -5.34 4.99 5.02
C THR A 87 -6.83 4.64 4.94
N GLY A 88 -7.70 5.66 4.92
CA GLY A 88 -9.15 5.47 4.84
C GLY A 88 -9.76 4.82 6.09
N ALA A 89 -9.27 5.18 7.27
CA ALA A 89 -9.70 4.60 8.54
C ALA A 89 -11.03 5.15 9.07
N ASN A 90 -11.77 5.93 8.30
CA ASN A 90 -13.03 6.54 8.73
C ASN A 90 -14.29 5.69 8.48
N SER A 91 -14.16 4.56 7.80
CA SER A 91 -15.28 3.66 7.49
C SER A 91 -14.81 2.26 7.11
N GLY A 92 -15.74 1.30 7.06
CA GLY A 92 -15.53 -0.04 6.53
C GLY A 92 -14.35 -0.78 7.15
N LEU A 93 -13.60 -1.49 6.30
CA LEU A 93 -12.46 -2.31 6.71
C LEU A 93 -11.36 -1.50 7.42
N GLY A 94 -11.12 -0.26 6.97
CA GLY A 94 -10.10 0.61 7.57
C GLY A 94 -10.43 1.00 9.00
N LEU A 95 -11.68 1.33 9.29
CA LEU A 95 -12.15 1.65 10.65
C LEU A 95 -12.12 0.43 11.55
N GLU A 96 -12.59 -0.72 11.05
CA GLU A 96 -12.58 -1.98 11.81
C GLU A 96 -11.15 -2.42 12.13
N SER A 97 -10.25 -2.36 11.16
CA SER A 97 -8.84 -2.66 11.37
C SER A 97 -8.21 -1.72 12.40
N ALA A 98 -8.48 -0.41 12.28
CA ALA A 98 -7.96 0.58 13.22
C ALA A 98 -8.42 0.30 14.65
N ALA A 99 -9.70 -0.01 14.84
CA ALA A 99 -10.25 -0.32 16.15
C ALA A 99 -9.62 -1.59 16.75
N ARG A 100 -9.50 -2.69 15.97
CA ARG A 100 -8.89 -3.94 16.46
C ARG A 100 -7.42 -3.79 16.80
N LEU A 101 -6.67 -3.06 15.97
CA LEU A 101 -5.24 -2.82 16.22
C LEU A 101 -5.04 -1.91 17.43
N ALA A 102 -5.89 -0.89 17.62
CA ALA A 102 -5.89 -0.05 18.83
C ALA A 102 -6.22 -0.87 20.08
N ALA A 103 -7.25 -1.73 20.04
CA ALA A 103 -7.63 -2.62 21.16
C ALA A 103 -6.47 -3.59 21.51
N ALA A 104 -5.69 -4.01 20.52
CA ALA A 104 -4.49 -4.82 20.72
C ALA A 104 -3.27 -4.03 21.24
N GLY A 105 -3.40 -2.73 21.47
CA GLY A 105 -2.37 -1.88 22.07
C GLY A 105 -1.48 -1.13 21.09
N ALA A 106 -1.79 -1.13 19.78
CA ALA A 106 -1.03 -0.35 18.81
C ALA A 106 -1.28 1.16 18.95
N ASP A 107 -0.24 1.95 18.65
CA ASP A 107 -0.33 3.40 18.45
C ASP A 107 -0.87 3.66 17.02
N VAL A 108 -2.17 3.85 16.89
CA VAL A 108 -2.83 3.97 15.58
C VAL A 108 -2.87 5.42 15.12
N VAL A 109 -2.44 5.64 13.87
CA VAL A 109 -2.65 6.86 13.10
C VAL A 109 -3.72 6.59 12.05
N ALA A 110 -4.94 7.04 12.33
CA ALA A 110 -6.07 6.92 11.43
C ALA A 110 -6.08 8.08 10.43
N THR A 111 -6.06 7.78 9.12
CA THR A 111 -6.15 8.87 8.13
C THR A 111 -7.46 8.81 7.36
N ALA A 112 -7.97 9.98 7.01
CA ALA A 112 -9.15 10.17 6.17
C ALA A 112 -8.95 11.41 5.29
N ARG A 113 -9.81 11.59 4.27
CA ARG A 113 -9.64 12.64 3.26
C ARG A 113 -9.65 14.06 3.83
N THR A 114 -10.37 14.31 4.92
CA THR A 114 -10.49 15.62 5.58
C THR A 114 -10.26 15.49 7.06
N ASP A 115 -9.87 16.60 7.73
CA ASP A 115 -9.68 16.63 9.19
C ASP A 115 -10.95 16.26 9.93
N ALA A 116 -12.12 16.72 9.50
CA ALA A 116 -13.39 16.35 10.10
C ALA A 116 -13.64 14.83 10.07
N LYS A 117 -13.34 14.17 8.93
CA LYS A 117 -13.48 12.71 8.82
C LYS A 117 -12.41 11.96 9.61
N ALA A 118 -11.19 12.49 9.70
CA ALA A 118 -10.16 11.91 10.54
C ALA A 118 -10.54 12.00 12.03
N GLN A 119 -11.09 13.13 12.47
CA GLN A 119 -11.58 13.30 13.84
C GLN A 119 -12.79 12.39 14.15
N GLN A 120 -13.71 12.22 13.20
CA GLN A 120 -14.80 11.24 13.33
C GLN A 120 -14.26 9.81 13.54
N ALA A 121 -13.25 9.42 12.77
CA ALA A 121 -12.60 8.12 12.95
C ALA A 121 -11.96 7.97 14.33
N VAL A 122 -11.26 8.99 14.81
CA VAL A 122 -10.68 9.02 16.17
C VAL A 122 -11.77 8.80 17.21
N ASN A 123 -12.81 9.60 17.18
CA ASN A 123 -13.92 9.54 18.16
C ASN A 123 -14.57 8.14 18.16
N GLU A 124 -14.80 7.55 17.00
CA GLU A 124 -15.41 6.24 16.89
C GLU A 124 -14.48 5.13 17.41
N ILE A 125 -13.19 5.17 17.09
CA ILE A 125 -12.20 4.19 17.55
C ILE A 125 -12.06 4.30 19.09
N GLU A 126 -11.93 5.50 19.63
CA GLU A 126 -11.79 5.73 21.05
C GLU A 126 -13.05 5.27 21.84
N LYS A 127 -14.24 5.56 21.31
CA LYS A 127 -15.52 5.07 21.87
C LYS A 127 -15.58 3.54 21.93
N ARG A 128 -15.12 2.87 20.87
CA ARG A 128 -15.19 1.41 20.77
C ARG A 128 -14.15 0.68 21.60
N THR A 129 -12.98 1.30 21.81
CA THR A 129 -11.80 0.61 22.35
C THR A 129 -11.31 1.16 23.69
N GLY A 130 -11.74 2.35 24.08
CA GLY A 130 -11.17 3.08 25.21
C GLY A 130 -9.72 3.55 24.99
N ARG A 131 -9.16 3.36 23.79
CA ARG A 131 -7.75 3.66 23.46
C ARG A 131 -7.65 4.95 22.67
N LYS A 132 -6.76 5.84 23.10
CA LYS A 132 -6.47 7.07 22.33
C LYS A 132 -5.74 6.75 21.06
N VAL A 133 -6.15 7.37 19.95
CA VAL A 133 -5.54 7.26 18.63
C VAL A 133 -5.34 8.65 18.02
N SER A 134 -4.53 8.75 16.98
CA SER A 134 -4.30 10.01 16.27
C SER A 134 -5.05 10.05 14.95
N GLY A 135 -5.61 11.21 14.58
CA GLY A 135 -6.25 11.45 13.31
C GLY A 135 -5.47 12.46 12.47
N VAL A 136 -5.29 12.19 11.16
CA VAL A 136 -4.61 13.10 10.24
C VAL A 136 -5.30 13.09 8.88
N ALA A 137 -5.59 14.27 8.32
CA ALA A 137 -6.12 14.35 6.97
C ALA A 137 -5.10 13.86 5.93
N LEU A 138 -5.56 13.06 4.98
CA LEU A 138 -4.78 12.57 3.85
C LEU A 138 -5.68 12.40 2.63
N ASP A 139 -5.53 13.26 1.64
CA ASP A 139 -6.17 13.11 0.34
C ASP A 139 -5.21 12.46 -0.66
N LEU A 140 -5.44 11.18 -0.97
CA LEU A 140 -4.65 10.43 -1.94
C LEU A 140 -4.88 10.91 -3.40
N ALA A 141 -5.93 11.72 -3.64
CA ALA A 141 -6.16 12.37 -4.92
C ALA A 141 -5.39 13.71 -5.05
N ASP A 142 -4.50 14.02 -4.11
CA ASP A 142 -3.69 15.22 -4.07
C ASP A 142 -2.27 14.88 -3.62
N LEU A 143 -1.33 14.81 -4.54
CA LEU A 143 0.06 14.47 -4.23
C LEU A 143 0.75 15.49 -3.29
N LYS A 144 0.25 16.74 -3.22
CA LYS A 144 0.73 17.70 -2.21
C LYS A 144 0.31 17.27 -0.81
N SER A 145 -0.94 16.81 -0.64
CA SER A 145 -1.43 16.24 0.62
C SER A 145 -0.59 15.04 1.04
N VAL A 146 -0.30 14.13 0.12
CA VAL A 146 0.54 12.95 0.37
C VAL A 146 1.95 13.35 0.80
N LYS A 147 2.60 14.23 0.03
CA LYS A 147 3.97 14.69 0.29
C LYS A 147 4.12 15.39 1.63
N SER A 148 3.12 16.16 2.03
CA SER A 148 3.16 16.91 3.29
C SER A 148 2.81 16.06 4.52
N LEU A 149 2.31 14.84 4.35
CA LEU A 149 1.89 14.01 5.48
C LEU A 149 2.97 13.80 6.55
N PRO A 150 4.23 13.47 6.22
CA PRO A 150 5.25 13.25 7.26
C PRO A 150 5.44 14.42 8.23
N SER A 151 5.33 15.66 7.73
CA SER A 151 5.44 16.88 8.56
C SER A 151 4.19 17.20 9.38
N ARG A 152 3.06 16.58 9.06
CA ARG A 152 1.77 16.75 9.75
C ARG A 152 1.45 15.62 10.73
N LEU A 153 2.27 14.58 10.76
CA LEU A 153 2.13 13.51 11.76
C LEU A 153 2.37 14.07 13.18
N PRO A 154 1.69 13.52 14.21
CA PRO A 154 1.97 13.87 15.59
C PRO A 154 3.45 13.71 15.93
N LYS A 155 4.00 14.60 16.76
CA LYS A 155 5.42 14.56 17.17
C LYS A 155 5.80 13.24 17.88
N SER A 156 4.82 12.54 18.46
CA SER A 156 4.99 11.23 19.08
C SER A 156 5.29 10.12 18.06
N VAL A 157 4.96 10.33 16.78
CA VAL A 157 5.20 9.35 15.72
C VAL A 157 6.66 9.45 15.26
N SER A 158 7.54 8.74 15.92
CA SER A 158 8.97 8.71 15.61
C SER A 158 9.35 7.65 14.56
N LYS A 159 8.51 6.61 14.39
CA LYS A 159 8.66 5.50 13.44
C LYS A 159 7.28 5.02 12.97
N ILE A 160 7.25 4.21 11.93
CA ILE A 160 6.05 3.47 11.49
C ILE A 160 6.43 1.99 11.38
N ASP A 161 5.76 1.13 12.14
CA ASP A 161 5.98 -0.32 12.10
C ASP A 161 5.09 -1.00 11.06
N VAL A 162 3.87 -0.48 10.84
CA VAL A 162 2.95 -0.97 9.81
C VAL A 162 2.31 0.19 9.05
N LEU A 163 2.38 0.14 7.72
CA LEU A 163 1.61 0.99 6.82
C LEU A 163 0.54 0.15 6.15
N MET A 164 -0.74 0.44 6.41
CA MET A 164 -1.87 -0.21 5.78
C MET A 164 -2.49 0.70 4.73
N GLU A 165 -2.27 0.38 3.46
CA GLU A 165 -2.80 1.06 2.28
C GLU A 165 -4.19 0.52 1.96
N ASN A 166 -5.18 0.96 2.75
CA ASN A 166 -6.55 0.44 2.68
C ASN A 166 -7.49 1.37 1.87
N ALA A 167 -7.25 2.68 1.87
CA ALA A 167 -8.13 3.61 1.17
C ALA A 167 -8.31 3.24 -0.31
N GLY A 168 -9.51 3.47 -0.82
CA GLY A 168 -9.77 3.23 -2.23
C GLY A 168 -11.12 3.77 -2.66
N VAL A 169 -11.25 3.95 -3.96
CA VAL A 169 -12.51 4.25 -4.66
C VAL A 169 -12.76 3.15 -5.67
N MET A 170 -14.03 2.81 -5.90
CA MET A 170 -14.40 1.64 -6.67
C MET A 170 -15.50 1.97 -7.68
N ALA A 171 -15.32 1.50 -8.90
CA ALA A 171 -16.31 1.49 -9.97
C ALA A 171 -17.03 2.84 -10.15
N ILE A 172 -16.27 3.93 -10.21
CA ILE A 172 -16.82 5.28 -10.44
C ILE A 172 -17.46 5.29 -11.82
N PRO A 173 -18.76 5.67 -11.97
CA PRO A 173 -19.45 5.57 -13.26
C PRO A 173 -18.82 6.43 -14.36
N GLU A 174 -18.35 7.63 -14.01
CA GLU A 174 -17.76 8.59 -14.94
C GLU A 174 -16.26 8.71 -14.74
N ARG A 175 -15.53 9.04 -15.81
CA ARG A 175 -14.11 9.30 -15.71
C ARG A 175 -13.86 10.61 -14.96
N LEU A 176 -13.43 10.48 -13.72
CA LEU A 176 -12.95 11.59 -12.89
C LEU A 176 -11.43 11.60 -12.83
N THR A 177 -10.84 12.74 -12.49
CA THR A 177 -9.40 12.90 -12.29
C THR A 177 -9.05 13.28 -10.87
N THR A 178 -7.81 13.00 -10.48
CA THR A 178 -7.17 13.55 -9.29
C THR A 178 -6.80 15.02 -9.52
N LYS A 179 -6.38 15.73 -8.48
CA LYS A 179 -5.85 17.11 -8.63
C LYS A 179 -4.61 17.17 -9.53
N ASP A 180 -3.90 16.07 -9.64
CA ASP A 180 -2.67 15.95 -10.43
C ASP A 180 -2.95 15.43 -11.85
N GLY A 181 -4.22 15.27 -12.25
CA GLY A 181 -4.66 14.93 -13.60
C GLY A 181 -4.75 13.43 -13.91
N PHE A 182 -4.49 12.52 -12.95
CA PHE A 182 -4.60 11.08 -13.16
C PHE A 182 -6.05 10.60 -13.10
N GLU A 183 -6.37 9.51 -13.83
CA GLU A 183 -7.64 8.82 -13.64
C GLU A 183 -7.83 8.50 -12.13
N ARG A 184 -9.04 8.78 -11.62
CA ARG A 184 -9.31 8.82 -10.19
C ARG A 184 -9.04 7.50 -9.47
N GLN A 185 -9.40 6.37 -10.05
CA GLN A 185 -9.24 5.07 -9.38
C GLN A 185 -7.77 4.64 -9.36
N ILE A 186 -7.07 4.74 -10.49
CA ILE A 186 -5.62 4.46 -10.56
C ILE A 186 -4.86 5.49 -9.72
N GLY A 187 -5.26 6.74 -9.78
CA GLY A 187 -4.63 7.83 -9.02
C GLY A 187 -4.71 7.65 -7.51
N VAL A 188 -5.91 7.36 -6.98
CA VAL A 188 -6.13 7.18 -5.53
C VAL A 188 -5.62 5.82 -5.05
N ASN A 189 -6.05 4.73 -5.71
CA ASN A 189 -5.84 3.39 -5.20
C ASN A 189 -4.38 2.93 -5.33
N HIS A 190 -3.67 3.46 -6.35
CA HIS A 190 -2.30 3.04 -6.64
C HIS A 190 -1.29 4.20 -6.54
N LEU A 191 -1.39 5.23 -7.39
CA LEU A 191 -0.34 6.27 -7.47
C LEU A 191 -0.20 7.08 -6.19
N GLY A 192 -1.32 7.38 -5.51
CA GLY A 192 -1.33 8.06 -4.21
C GLY A 192 -0.64 7.22 -3.13
N HIS A 193 -0.90 5.91 -3.09
CA HIS A 193 -0.25 4.99 -2.16
C HIS A 193 1.23 4.77 -2.50
N TYR A 194 1.57 4.63 -3.78
CA TYR A 194 2.97 4.61 -4.22
C TYR A 194 3.75 5.84 -3.70
N ALA A 195 3.18 7.04 -3.88
CA ALA A 195 3.77 8.28 -3.39
C ALA A 195 3.83 8.32 -1.85
N LEU A 196 2.85 7.72 -1.17
CA LEU A 196 2.79 7.64 0.29
C LEU A 196 3.92 6.77 0.84
N VAL A 197 4.15 5.58 0.28
CA VAL A 197 5.31 4.74 0.66
C VAL A 197 6.60 5.51 0.49
N ALA A 198 6.78 6.20 -0.65
CA ALA A 198 7.96 7.02 -0.89
C ALA A 198 8.17 8.10 0.18
N SER A 199 7.09 8.79 0.56
CA SER A 199 7.13 9.87 1.55
C SER A 199 7.39 9.36 2.97
N LEU A 200 6.87 8.18 3.32
CA LEU A 200 6.97 7.59 4.66
C LEU A 200 8.18 6.65 4.84
N LEU A 201 8.90 6.33 3.78
CA LEU A 201 10.03 5.40 3.84
C LEU A 201 11.06 5.75 4.93
N PRO A 202 11.44 7.02 5.16
CA PRO A 202 12.34 7.37 6.26
C PRO A 202 11.81 7.03 7.66
N LEU A 203 10.48 7.04 7.86
CA LEU A 203 9.86 6.65 9.12
C LEU A 203 9.69 5.13 9.23
N LEU A 204 9.41 4.45 8.13
CA LEU A 204 9.38 2.99 8.04
C LEU A 204 10.76 2.41 8.36
N GLU A 205 11.82 2.96 7.79
CA GLU A 205 13.19 2.50 8.01
C GLU A 205 13.71 2.72 9.45
N LYS A 206 13.04 3.54 10.26
CA LYS A 206 13.35 3.65 11.69
C LYS A 206 12.83 2.48 12.52
N SER A 207 11.87 1.72 12.02
CA SER A 207 11.43 0.49 12.66
C SER A 207 12.49 -0.60 12.51
N SER A 208 12.63 -1.45 13.53
CA SER A 208 13.49 -2.65 13.49
C SER A 208 12.95 -3.71 12.52
N ALA A 209 11.60 -3.74 12.34
CA ALA A 209 10.92 -4.59 11.37
C ALA A 209 9.62 -3.89 10.96
N PHE A 210 9.51 -3.44 9.71
CA PHE A 210 8.29 -2.78 9.22
C PHE A 210 7.56 -3.62 8.18
N ARG A 211 6.25 -3.34 8.06
CA ARG A 211 5.39 -4.01 7.10
C ARG A 211 4.54 -3.00 6.32
N ILE A 212 4.44 -3.21 5.00
CA ILE A 212 3.52 -2.52 4.12
C ILE A 212 2.44 -3.52 3.70
N VAL A 213 1.18 -3.17 3.95
CA VAL A 213 0.00 -3.98 3.58
C VAL A 213 -0.80 -3.20 2.56
N ALA A 214 -0.83 -3.64 1.32
CA ALA A 214 -1.61 -3.01 0.26
C ALA A 214 -2.90 -3.80 0.01
N VAL A 215 -4.04 -3.15 0.22
CA VAL A 215 -5.34 -3.78 -0.03
C VAL A 215 -5.61 -3.83 -1.51
N SER A 216 -5.63 -5.06 -2.05
CA SER A 216 -6.03 -5.37 -3.42
C SER A 216 -7.53 -5.71 -3.48
N SER A 217 -7.95 -6.56 -4.37
CA SER A 217 -9.32 -7.03 -4.53
C SER A 217 -9.34 -8.18 -5.51
N ASP A 218 -10.33 -9.06 -5.42
CA ASP A 218 -10.61 -10.07 -6.46
C ASP A 218 -10.88 -9.45 -7.83
N ALA A 219 -11.23 -8.17 -7.90
CA ALA A 219 -11.35 -7.43 -9.15
C ALA A 219 -10.04 -7.37 -9.96
N ASN A 220 -8.90 -7.68 -9.37
CA ASN A 220 -7.64 -7.84 -10.11
C ASN A 220 -7.72 -8.98 -11.14
N LYS A 221 -8.60 -9.98 -10.93
CA LYS A 221 -8.77 -11.16 -11.79
C LYS A 221 -9.64 -10.90 -13.03
N ILE A 222 -10.40 -9.80 -13.07
CA ILE A 222 -11.22 -9.44 -14.22
C ILE A 222 -10.43 -8.73 -15.33
N VAL A 223 -9.17 -8.41 -15.06
CA VAL A 223 -8.30 -7.69 -16.00
C VAL A 223 -7.30 -8.69 -16.59
N ASP A 224 -7.32 -8.79 -17.92
CA ASP A 224 -6.39 -9.66 -18.65
C ASP A 224 -5.02 -9.00 -18.89
N GLN A 225 -4.07 -9.79 -19.38
CA GLN A 225 -2.72 -9.31 -19.68
C GLN A 225 -2.71 -8.22 -20.76
N LYS A 226 -3.64 -8.25 -21.71
CA LYS A 226 -3.76 -7.26 -22.78
C LYS A 226 -4.14 -5.90 -22.22
N ALA A 227 -5.14 -5.85 -21.34
CA ALA A 227 -5.56 -4.61 -20.68
C ALA A 227 -4.44 -4.03 -19.79
N ILE A 228 -3.69 -4.88 -19.08
CA ILE A 228 -2.52 -4.44 -18.30
C ILE A 228 -1.45 -3.83 -19.21
N ALA A 229 -1.10 -4.50 -20.33
CA ALA A 229 -0.13 -3.98 -21.28
C ALA A 229 -0.59 -2.64 -21.88
N GLN A 230 -1.84 -2.55 -22.33
CA GLN A 230 -2.42 -1.30 -22.85
C GLN A 230 -2.36 -0.17 -21.83
N ALA A 231 -2.70 -0.44 -20.56
CA ALA A 231 -2.63 0.57 -19.51
C ALA A 231 -1.20 1.06 -19.26
N LEU A 232 -0.21 0.15 -19.30
CA LEU A 232 1.20 0.49 -19.14
C LEU A 232 1.73 1.30 -20.33
N ASP A 233 1.31 0.98 -21.54
CA ASP A 233 1.69 1.69 -22.78
C ASP A 233 1.02 3.07 -22.85
N ALA A 234 -0.24 3.16 -22.42
CA ALA A 234 -0.99 4.41 -22.28
C ALA A 234 -0.58 5.24 -21.04
N ASN A 235 0.57 4.94 -20.42
CA ASN A 235 1.07 5.66 -19.26
C ASN A 235 0.15 5.62 -18.03
N LEU A 236 -0.54 4.51 -17.78
CA LEU A 236 -1.56 4.31 -16.75
C LEU A 236 -2.84 5.15 -17.00
N GLU A 237 -3.06 5.56 -18.23
CA GLU A 237 -4.25 6.29 -18.69
C GLU A 237 -4.99 5.46 -19.78
N PRO A 238 -5.48 4.24 -19.45
CA PRO A 238 -6.21 3.42 -20.42
C PRO A 238 -7.57 4.06 -20.79
N PRO A 239 -8.22 3.59 -21.86
CA PRO A 239 -9.62 3.90 -22.11
C PRO A 239 -10.46 3.61 -20.86
N TYR A 240 -11.39 4.53 -20.53
CA TYR A 240 -12.12 4.43 -19.28
C TYR A 240 -13.16 3.31 -19.29
N GLY A 241 -13.11 2.50 -18.26
CA GLY A 241 -14.14 1.55 -17.89
C GLY A 241 -14.18 1.43 -16.37
N ALA A 242 -15.33 1.70 -15.75
CA ALA A 242 -15.45 1.80 -14.30
C ALA A 242 -14.85 0.60 -13.57
N TRP A 243 -15.23 -0.61 -13.95
CA TRP A 243 -14.70 -1.84 -13.37
C TRP A 243 -13.30 -2.20 -13.87
N THR A 244 -13.01 -1.94 -15.16
CA THR A 244 -11.67 -2.19 -15.73
C THR A 244 -10.62 -1.34 -15.04
N ASN A 245 -10.86 -0.04 -14.87
CA ASN A 245 -9.91 0.86 -14.19
C ASN A 245 -9.78 0.52 -12.70
N TYR A 246 -10.87 0.09 -12.04
CA TYR A 246 -10.79 -0.43 -10.69
C TYR A 246 -9.91 -1.68 -10.64
N GLY A 247 -10.18 -2.68 -11.48
CA GLY A 247 -9.38 -3.89 -11.58
C GLY A 247 -7.90 -3.60 -11.86
N LEU A 248 -7.61 -2.72 -12.83
CA LEU A 248 -6.24 -2.27 -13.12
C LEU A 248 -5.57 -1.66 -11.89
N SER A 249 -6.26 -0.78 -11.15
CA SER A 249 -5.71 -0.18 -9.94
C SER A 249 -5.30 -1.24 -8.90
N LYS A 250 -6.07 -2.33 -8.83
CA LYS A 250 -5.82 -3.45 -7.88
C LYS A 250 -4.72 -4.40 -8.37
N VAL A 251 -4.62 -4.64 -9.69
CA VAL A 251 -3.44 -5.32 -10.28
C VAL A 251 -2.17 -4.52 -10.00
N PHE A 252 -2.20 -3.20 -10.19
CA PHE A 252 -1.02 -2.37 -9.94
C PHE A 252 -0.57 -2.40 -8.48
N ASN A 253 -1.48 -2.55 -7.52
CA ASN A 253 -1.11 -2.76 -6.13
C ASN A 253 -0.38 -4.10 -5.92
N VAL A 254 -0.81 -5.18 -6.56
CA VAL A 254 -0.10 -6.48 -6.53
C VAL A 254 1.31 -6.35 -7.14
N LEU A 255 1.42 -5.75 -8.35
CA LEU A 255 2.69 -5.54 -9.02
C LEU A 255 3.64 -4.64 -8.20
N PHE A 256 3.10 -3.64 -7.53
CA PHE A 256 3.84 -2.76 -6.64
C PHE A 256 4.43 -3.51 -5.46
N VAL A 257 3.64 -4.34 -4.80
CA VAL A 257 4.10 -5.17 -3.68
C VAL A 257 5.18 -6.15 -4.12
N GLU A 258 5.03 -6.81 -5.27
CA GLU A 258 6.05 -7.71 -5.81
C GLU A 258 7.38 -7.00 -6.08
N GLU A 259 7.34 -5.77 -6.56
CA GLU A 259 8.56 -5.01 -6.78
C GLU A 259 9.13 -4.43 -5.47
N LEU A 260 8.28 -4.04 -4.50
CA LEU A 260 8.70 -3.63 -3.15
C LEU A 260 9.48 -4.74 -2.46
N ARG A 261 9.00 -5.98 -2.48
CA ARG A 261 9.65 -7.15 -1.87
C ARG A 261 11.11 -7.33 -2.32
N ARG A 262 11.41 -6.93 -3.55
CA ARG A 262 12.79 -7.03 -4.11
C ARG A 262 13.69 -5.87 -3.72
N ARG A 263 13.11 -4.74 -3.29
CA ARG A 263 13.85 -3.50 -3.05
C ARG A 263 13.94 -3.11 -1.60
N LEU A 264 12.98 -3.55 -0.80
CA LEU A 264 13.00 -3.26 0.63
C LEU A 264 14.23 -3.92 1.29
N PRO A 265 14.80 -3.27 2.32
CA PRO A 265 15.82 -3.90 3.14
C PRO A 265 15.25 -5.15 3.85
N SER A 266 16.11 -6.05 4.32
CA SER A 266 15.72 -7.32 4.94
C SER A 266 14.75 -7.18 6.13
N LYS A 267 14.74 -6.03 6.78
CA LYS A 267 13.79 -5.70 7.87
C LYS A 267 12.43 -5.22 7.39
N GLY A 268 12.25 -5.01 6.09
CA GLY A 268 11.00 -4.56 5.48
C GLY A 268 10.29 -5.70 4.78
N THR A 269 8.98 -5.82 4.98
CA THR A 269 8.12 -6.76 4.26
C THR A 269 6.97 -6.02 3.59
N ALA A 270 6.49 -6.55 2.47
CA ALA A 270 5.30 -6.04 1.79
C ALA A 270 4.38 -7.20 1.43
N VAL A 271 3.06 -6.99 1.53
CA VAL A 271 2.02 -7.96 1.19
C VAL A 271 0.84 -7.25 0.51
N ALA A 272 0.30 -7.86 -0.54
CA ALA A 272 -1.00 -7.52 -1.10
C ALA A 272 -2.05 -8.47 -0.52
N VAL A 273 -3.18 -7.94 -0.09
CA VAL A 273 -4.30 -8.69 0.51
C VAL A 273 -5.59 -8.36 -0.21
#